data_a00442de655e46e9294c9955bb3bfe1b
#
_entry.id   a00442de655e46e9294c9955bb3bfe1b
#
_cell.length_a   1.000
_cell.length_b   1.000
_cell.length_c   1.000
_cell.angle_alpha   90.00
_cell.angle_beta   90.00
_cell.angle_gamma   90.00
#
_symmetry.space_group_name_H-M   'P 1'
#
loop_
_entity.id
_entity.type
_entity.pdbx_description
1 polymer ?
#
loop_
_entity_poly.entity_id
_entity_poly.type
_entity_poly.pdbx_seq_one_letter_code
_entity_poly.pdbx_strand_id
1 'polypeptide(L)'
;MKKGFFSLFVAFVATVAAQAQMISAVAPNGATTLYQTLPEAIAGAQSGSVLYLPGGGFAIGENDVITKKLTIMGIGHKSQNDNADGMTTIVGGLRFNVGSDGSAVMGCYINDQVYIGSDGPVNDVLVKRCNLHSVDVNNAACTGTVISQNYIRDDIMLTMSEATIKNNVLQGQRYGNHITKMSSGLISNNIFLPANGCVNLRDITTATITGNIFCWNASRYHGTIYTSGNALLNGEWGDDPIKIEAENWEAVFENYNGGAANNKSDFHFKEAFKQYERQIGIYAGDGFDDSQLAPTPRIVSKRIPDQTNAAGKLVINVRVKASE
;
A
#
# COMPACT_ATOMS: atom_id res chain seq x y z
N MET A 1 72.73 11.63 17.33
CA MET A 1 71.58 12.52 16.96
C MET A 1 70.59 11.68 16.13
N LYS A 2 69.48 11.22 16.73
CA LYS A 2 68.45 10.47 16.03
C LYS A 2 67.28 11.43 15.75
N LYS A 3 67.02 11.68 14.45
CA LYS A 3 65.89 12.46 14.01
C LYS A 3 64.64 11.57 13.99
N GLY A 4 63.68 11.81 14.90
CA GLY A 4 62.37 11.16 14.87
C GLY A 4 61.52 11.77 13.79
N PHE A 5 61.01 10.93 12.88
CA PHE A 5 60.00 11.28 11.88
C PHE A 5 58.64 11.17 12.54
N PHE A 6 58.00 12.32 12.75
CA PHE A 6 56.61 12.36 13.20
C PHE A 6 55.73 12.22 11.97
N SER A 7 55.17 11.02 11.77
CA SER A 7 54.21 10.75 10.70
C SER A 7 52.83 11.22 11.15
N LEU A 8 52.40 12.36 10.63
CA LEU A 8 51.04 12.87 10.84
C LEU A 8 50.08 12.07 10.00
N PHE A 9 49.38 11.12 10.61
CA PHE A 9 48.28 10.36 9.98
C PHE A 9 47.05 11.27 9.95
N VAL A 10 46.81 11.95 8.83
CA VAL A 10 45.54 12.65 8.60
C VAL A 10 44.51 11.60 8.23
N ALA A 11 43.69 11.20 9.18
CA ALA A 11 42.53 10.39 8.92
C ALA A 11 41.50 11.26 8.17
N PHE A 12 41.43 11.05 6.86
CA PHE A 12 40.36 11.59 6.03
C PHE A 12 39.11 10.78 6.40
N VAL A 13 38.33 11.28 7.34
CA VAL A 13 36.96 10.79 7.57
C VAL A 13 36.15 11.27 6.36
N ALA A 14 36.04 10.43 5.33
CA ALA A 14 35.05 10.61 4.30
C ALA A 14 33.67 10.46 4.98
N THR A 15 33.09 11.57 5.40
CA THR A 15 31.67 11.64 5.66
C THR A 15 30.99 11.40 4.31
N VAL A 16 30.58 10.16 4.08
CA VAL A 16 29.55 9.88 3.08
C VAL A 16 28.33 10.64 3.60
N ALA A 17 28.12 11.84 3.11
CA ALA A 17 26.86 12.53 3.27
C ALA A 17 25.82 11.62 2.59
N ALA A 18 25.11 10.81 3.38
CA ALA A 18 23.88 10.20 2.92
C ALA A 18 23.06 11.39 2.42
N GLN A 19 22.86 11.46 1.11
CA GLN A 19 22.00 12.49 0.54
C GLN A 19 20.63 12.24 1.17
N ALA A 20 20.26 13.06 2.14
CA ALA A 20 18.94 13.02 2.75
C ALA A 20 17.93 13.19 1.61
N GLN A 21 17.15 12.15 1.35
CA GLN A 21 16.13 12.16 0.32
C GLN A 21 15.05 13.12 0.80
N MET A 22 14.98 14.31 0.16
CA MET A 22 14.06 15.36 0.58
C MET A 22 12.62 15.02 0.19
N ILE A 23 11.72 15.16 1.14
CA ILE A 23 10.28 15.08 0.92
C ILE A 23 9.84 16.42 0.33
N SER A 24 9.14 16.38 -0.81
CA SER A 24 8.57 17.56 -1.43
C SER A 24 7.10 17.70 -1.06
N ALA A 25 6.75 18.73 -0.30
CA ALA A 25 5.38 19.07 0.03
C ALA A 25 4.86 20.15 -0.92
N VAL A 26 3.86 19.81 -1.73
CA VAL A 26 3.19 20.73 -2.65
C VAL A 26 1.86 21.15 -2.06
N ALA A 27 1.76 22.43 -1.71
CA ALA A 27 0.55 23.03 -1.14
C ALA A 27 -0.56 23.22 -2.21
N PRO A 28 -1.83 23.38 -1.83
CA PRO A 28 -2.94 23.59 -2.77
C PRO A 28 -2.76 24.77 -3.73
N ASN A 29 -2.00 25.79 -3.31
CA ASN A 29 -1.66 26.95 -4.14
C ASN A 29 -0.45 26.73 -5.07
N GLY A 30 0.11 25.52 -5.10
CA GLY A 30 1.28 25.14 -5.90
C GLY A 30 2.64 25.47 -5.26
N ALA A 31 2.68 26.11 -4.10
CA ALA A 31 3.94 26.37 -3.40
C ALA A 31 4.56 25.05 -2.92
N THR A 32 5.88 24.92 -3.11
CA THR A 32 6.62 23.71 -2.74
C THR A 32 7.57 24.00 -1.59
N THR A 33 7.52 23.16 -0.57
CA THR A 33 8.45 23.17 0.57
C THR A 33 9.15 21.81 0.67
N LEU A 34 10.43 21.83 1.01
CA LEU A 34 11.23 20.62 1.17
C LEU A 34 11.45 20.32 2.65
N TYR A 35 11.31 19.05 3.03
CA TYR A 35 11.53 18.56 4.40
C TYR A 35 12.51 17.40 4.40
N GLN A 36 13.26 17.24 5.47
CA GLN A 36 14.23 16.16 5.61
C GLN A 36 13.61 14.88 6.17
N THR A 37 12.59 15.02 7.01
CA THR A 37 11.92 13.89 7.68
C THR A 37 10.42 13.91 7.45
N LEU A 38 9.79 12.73 7.57
CA LEU A 38 8.34 12.61 7.44
C LEU A 38 7.58 13.31 8.58
N PRO A 39 8.01 13.25 9.86
CA PRO A 39 7.41 14.03 10.92
C PRO A 39 7.43 15.54 10.67
N GLU A 40 8.57 16.09 10.22
CA GLU A 40 8.66 17.53 9.86
C GLU A 40 7.70 17.89 8.72
N ALA A 41 7.58 17.04 7.70
CA ALA A 41 6.66 17.26 6.58
C ALA A 41 5.19 17.22 7.04
N ILE A 42 4.82 16.25 7.88
CA ILE A 42 3.48 16.14 8.47
C ILE A 42 3.16 17.38 9.32
N ALA A 43 4.07 17.82 10.17
CA ALA A 43 3.87 18.98 11.03
C ALA A 43 3.82 20.29 10.23
N GLY A 44 4.75 20.49 9.29
CA GLY A 44 4.98 21.76 8.60
C GLY A 44 4.16 22.00 7.35
N ALA A 45 3.65 20.95 6.67
CA ALA A 45 2.85 21.11 5.46
C ALA A 45 1.48 21.74 5.75
N GLN A 46 0.97 22.51 4.78
CA GLN A 46 -0.38 23.08 4.85
C GLN A 46 -1.43 21.97 4.67
N SER A 47 -2.61 22.16 5.24
CA SER A 47 -3.75 21.27 4.99
C SER A 47 -4.07 21.22 3.48
N GLY A 48 -4.32 20.00 2.96
CA GLY A 48 -4.54 19.76 1.54
C GLY A 48 -3.26 19.57 0.72
N SER A 49 -2.08 19.62 1.33
CA SER A 49 -0.81 19.39 0.63
C SER A 49 -0.64 17.93 0.21
N VAL A 50 0.13 17.75 -0.88
CA VAL A 50 0.65 16.45 -1.31
C VAL A 50 2.11 16.33 -0.91
N LEU A 51 2.42 15.30 -0.13
CA LEU A 51 3.78 14.96 0.29
C LEU A 51 4.33 13.88 -0.66
N TYR A 52 5.24 14.26 -1.52
CA TYR A 52 5.94 13.33 -2.42
C TYR A 52 7.17 12.76 -1.72
N LEU A 53 7.15 11.48 -1.44
CA LEU A 53 8.25 10.74 -0.83
C LEU A 53 9.04 10.03 -1.93
N PRO A 54 10.33 10.31 -2.10
CA PRO A 54 11.19 9.56 -3.01
C PRO A 54 11.39 8.12 -2.51
N GLY A 55 12.16 7.33 -3.25
CA GLY A 55 12.62 6.02 -2.76
C GLY A 55 13.50 6.18 -1.53
N GLY A 56 13.37 5.26 -0.57
CA GLY A 56 14.12 5.26 0.68
C GLY A 56 13.28 5.00 1.90
N GLY A 57 13.89 5.10 3.07
CA GLY A 57 13.26 4.85 4.38
C GLY A 57 12.89 6.15 5.09
N PHE A 58 11.65 6.26 5.52
CA PHE A 58 11.11 7.41 6.27
C PHE A 58 10.56 6.91 7.61
N ALA A 59 11.26 7.22 8.69
CA ALA A 59 10.80 6.87 10.02
C ALA A 59 9.67 7.80 10.48
N ILE A 60 8.70 7.22 11.20
CA ILE A 60 7.60 7.92 11.86
C ILE A 60 7.35 7.29 13.23
N GLY A 61 7.16 8.11 14.24
CA GLY A 61 6.88 7.66 15.60
C GLY A 61 5.38 7.62 15.94
N GLU A 62 5.05 7.05 17.08
CA GLU A 62 3.66 6.95 17.54
C GLU A 62 3.00 8.31 17.80
N ASN A 63 3.79 9.33 18.12
CA ASN A 63 3.32 10.67 18.41
C ASN A 63 3.23 11.56 17.15
N ASP A 64 3.72 11.08 16.01
CA ASP A 64 3.69 11.83 14.76
C ASP A 64 2.35 11.59 14.06
N VAL A 65 1.30 12.21 14.58
CA VAL A 65 -0.08 12.04 14.12
C VAL A 65 -0.45 13.03 13.04
N ILE A 66 -1.28 12.59 12.09
CA ILE A 66 -1.82 13.41 11.00
C ILE A 66 -3.15 13.98 11.46
N THR A 67 -3.21 15.29 11.69
CA THR A 67 -4.40 16.03 12.19
C THR A 67 -4.91 17.06 11.18
N LYS A 68 -4.53 16.93 9.94
CA LYS A 68 -4.96 17.78 8.82
C LYS A 68 -5.01 16.96 7.54
N LYS A 69 -5.79 17.39 6.56
CA LYS A 69 -5.84 16.70 5.26
C LYS A 69 -4.45 16.71 4.60
N LEU A 70 -3.90 15.53 4.35
CA LEU A 70 -2.65 15.33 3.62
C LEU A 70 -2.77 14.15 2.65
N THR A 71 -2.11 14.24 1.51
CA THR A 71 -1.89 13.12 0.62
C THR A 71 -0.43 12.70 0.68
N ILE A 72 -0.14 11.52 1.23
CA ILE A 72 1.21 10.94 1.27
C ILE A 72 1.38 10.06 0.05
N MET A 73 2.36 10.34 -0.78
CA MET A 73 2.54 9.69 -2.06
C MET A 73 3.98 9.21 -2.23
N GLY A 74 4.17 7.89 -2.15
CA GLY A 74 5.44 7.23 -2.44
C GLY A 74 5.58 6.89 -3.92
N ILE A 75 6.76 6.43 -4.31
CA ILE A 75 7.07 6.02 -5.70
C ILE A 75 6.72 4.55 -5.99
N GLY A 76 6.23 3.81 -5.02
CA GLY A 76 5.87 2.39 -5.11
C GLY A 76 6.48 1.58 -3.98
N HIS A 77 5.91 0.40 -3.73
CA HIS A 77 6.35 -0.52 -2.67
C HIS A 77 7.07 -1.77 -3.20
N LYS A 78 7.20 -1.91 -4.51
CA LYS A 78 7.98 -2.98 -5.16
C LYS A 78 9.30 -2.39 -5.66
N SER A 79 10.40 -3.09 -5.41
CA SER A 79 11.66 -2.80 -6.08
C SER A 79 11.56 -3.30 -7.52
N GLN A 80 11.37 -2.39 -8.47
CA GLN A 80 11.27 -2.71 -9.89
C GLN A 80 12.45 -2.11 -10.65
N ASN A 81 12.84 -2.76 -11.74
CA ASN A 81 13.88 -2.27 -12.65
C ASN A 81 13.55 -0.91 -13.28
N ASP A 82 12.24 -0.54 -13.30
CA ASP A 82 11.76 0.71 -13.89
C ASP A 82 11.77 1.88 -12.90
N ASN A 83 12.19 1.65 -11.65
CA ASN A 83 12.28 2.68 -10.62
C ASN A 83 13.73 2.90 -10.19
N ALA A 84 14.36 3.94 -10.73
CA ALA A 84 15.75 4.25 -10.47
C ALA A 84 16.06 4.62 -9.00
N ASP A 85 15.02 4.96 -8.22
CA ASP A 85 15.16 5.40 -6.83
C ASP A 85 14.74 4.32 -5.81
N GLY A 86 14.37 3.11 -6.28
CA GLY A 86 13.95 2.01 -5.40
C GLY A 86 12.49 2.12 -4.98
N MET A 87 12.15 1.72 -3.76
CA MET A 87 10.80 1.78 -3.19
C MET A 87 10.72 2.81 -2.06
N THR A 88 9.54 3.35 -1.81
CA THR A 88 9.28 4.17 -0.62
C THR A 88 8.90 3.29 0.55
N THR A 89 9.65 3.35 1.64
CA THR A 89 9.39 2.62 2.88
C THR A 89 9.06 3.58 4.01
N ILE A 90 7.90 3.43 4.64
CA ILE A 90 7.55 4.10 5.89
C ILE A 90 7.86 3.13 7.03
N VAL A 91 8.75 3.54 7.93
CA VAL A 91 9.19 2.75 9.09
C VAL A 91 8.42 3.23 10.32
N GLY A 92 7.37 2.51 10.67
CA GLY A 92 6.38 2.85 11.69
C GLY A 92 4.97 2.85 11.12
N GLY A 93 3.98 3.18 11.95
CA GLY A 93 2.57 3.24 11.58
C GLY A 93 2.10 4.66 11.28
N LEU A 94 1.24 4.81 10.28
CA LEU A 94 0.59 6.09 9.99
C LEU A 94 -0.70 6.22 10.82
N ARG A 95 -0.89 7.37 11.45
CA ARG A 95 -2.07 7.67 12.29
C ARG A 95 -2.83 8.87 11.77
N PHE A 96 -4.00 8.61 11.19
CA PHE A 96 -4.94 9.65 10.74
C PHE A 96 -5.93 9.95 11.87
N ASN A 97 -5.74 11.07 12.52
CA ASN A 97 -6.53 11.54 13.66
C ASN A 97 -7.51 12.66 13.25
N VAL A 98 -8.35 13.10 14.17
CA VAL A 98 -9.37 14.14 13.94
C VAL A 98 -8.76 15.36 13.23
N GLY A 99 -9.44 15.81 12.17
CA GLY A 99 -8.99 16.90 11.27
C GLY A 99 -8.28 16.42 10.00
N SER A 100 -8.01 15.10 9.88
CA SER A 100 -7.37 14.52 8.69
C SER A 100 -8.35 13.99 7.65
N ASP A 101 -9.63 14.37 7.71
CA ASP A 101 -10.64 13.96 6.73
C ASP A 101 -10.19 14.20 5.29
N GLY A 102 -10.49 13.24 4.41
CA GLY A 102 -10.10 13.27 3.01
C GLY A 102 -8.61 13.09 2.75
N SER A 103 -7.87 12.57 3.72
CA SER A 103 -6.45 12.23 3.55
C SER A 103 -6.24 10.96 2.74
N ALA A 104 -5.02 10.80 2.21
CA ALA A 104 -4.66 9.62 1.46
C ALA A 104 -3.22 9.18 1.73
N VAL A 105 -2.97 7.85 1.62
CA VAL A 105 -1.63 7.28 1.49
C VAL A 105 -1.59 6.35 0.29
N MET A 106 -0.60 6.53 -0.57
CA MET A 106 -0.47 5.76 -1.81
C MET A 106 0.98 5.39 -2.13
N GLY A 107 1.18 4.19 -2.72
CA GLY A 107 2.45 3.78 -3.29
C GLY A 107 3.59 3.60 -2.29
N CYS A 108 3.30 3.16 -1.06
CA CYS A 108 4.29 2.98 0.00
C CYS A 108 4.33 1.53 0.49
N TYR A 109 5.54 1.08 0.85
CA TYR A 109 5.68 -0.02 1.77
C TYR A 109 5.61 0.55 3.19
N ILE A 110 4.61 0.12 3.97
CA ILE A 110 4.43 0.52 5.37
C ILE A 110 4.71 -0.72 6.22
N ASN A 111 5.80 -0.69 6.99
CA ASN A 111 6.20 -1.90 7.71
C ASN A 111 5.27 -2.24 8.88
N ASP A 112 4.47 -1.30 9.31
CA ASP A 112 3.48 -1.39 10.38
C ASP A 112 2.06 -1.07 9.86
N GLN A 113 1.17 -0.60 10.68
CA GLN A 113 -0.26 -0.41 10.48
C GLN A 113 -0.62 1.00 10.01
N VAL A 114 -1.79 1.12 9.38
CA VAL A 114 -2.46 2.39 9.17
C VAL A 114 -3.63 2.47 10.14
N TYR A 115 -3.58 3.44 11.05
CA TYR A 115 -4.61 3.71 12.04
C TYR A 115 -5.47 4.90 11.61
N ILE A 116 -6.78 4.78 11.70
CA ILE A 116 -7.75 5.81 11.31
C ILE A 116 -8.71 6.05 12.48
N GLY A 117 -8.79 7.29 12.96
CA GLY A 117 -9.79 7.69 13.95
C GLY A 117 -9.50 7.23 15.37
N SER A 118 -8.24 7.14 15.79
CA SER A 118 -7.88 6.70 17.15
C SER A 118 -8.32 7.67 18.25
N ASP A 119 -8.52 8.94 17.95
CA ASP A 119 -8.94 10.00 18.89
C ASP A 119 -10.33 10.55 18.61
N GLY A 120 -11.02 10.07 17.56
CA GLY A 120 -12.35 10.47 17.14
C GLY A 120 -12.61 10.12 15.67
N PRO A 121 -13.80 10.43 15.12
CA PRO A 121 -14.14 10.07 13.75
C PRO A 121 -13.26 10.81 12.72
N VAL A 122 -12.85 10.07 11.71
CA VAL A 122 -12.12 10.58 10.52
C VAL A 122 -12.76 9.96 9.29
N ASN A 123 -13.08 10.79 8.29
CA ASN A 123 -13.84 10.38 7.12
C ASN A 123 -13.02 10.47 5.83
N ASP A 124 -13.47 9.73 4.81
CA ASP A 124 -12.94 9.81 3.44
C ASP A 124 -11.42 9.53 3.33
N VAL A 125 -10.88 8.64 4.16
CA VAL A 125 -9.46 8.25 4.08
C VAL A 125 -9.27 7.23 2.97
N LEU A 126 -8.24 7.46 2.12
CA LEU A 126 -7.85 6.55 1.04
C LEU A 126 -6.52 5.87 1.36
N VAL A 127 -6.52 4.54 1.40
CA VAL A 127 -5.31 3.69 1.45
C VAL A 127 -5.21 2.92 0.13
N LYS A 128 -4.23 3.24 -0.71
CA LYS A 128 -4.18 2.69 -2.06
C LYS A 128 -2.77 2.31 -2.52
N ARG A 129 -2.64 1.17 -3.23
CA ARG A 129 -1.37 0.71 -3.82
C ARG A 129 -0.23 0.67 -2.82
N CYS A 130 -0.53 0.25 -1.60
CA CYS A 130 0.45 0.06 -0.52
C CYS A 130 0.68 -1.43 -0.25
N ASN A 131 1.83 -1.74 0.33
CA ASN A 131 2.07 -3.00 1.01
C ASN A 131 2.21 -2.69 2.49
N LEU A 132 1.29 -3.12 3.31
CA LEU A 132 1.21 -2.76 4.72
C LEU A 132 0.83 -3.95 5.60
N HIS A 133 1.03 -3.80 6.92
CA HIS A 133 0.70 -4.86 7.86
C HIS A 133 -0.81 -5.00 7.98
N SER A 134 -1.50 -3.99 8.51
CA SER A 134 -2.96 -3.95 8.69
C SER A 134 -3.53 -2.54 8.52
N VAL A 135 -4.86 -2.46 8.44
CA VAL A 135 -5.60 -1.19 8.52
C VAL A 135 -6.59 -1.28 9.68
N ASP A 136 -6.45 -0.38 10.65
CA ASP A 136 -7.30 -0.30 11.82
C ASP A 136 -8.12 0.98 11.81
N VAL A 137 -9.43 0.87 11.56
CA VAL A 137 -10.37 1.97 11.73
C VAL A 137 -10.93 1.90 13.15
N ASN A 138 -10.47 2.77 14.02
CA ASN A 138 -10.65 2.68 15.47
C ASN A 138 -11.91 3.38 15.99
N ASN A 139 -12.72 3.97 15.10
CA ASN A 139 -13.94 4.66 15.50
C ASN A 139 -15.13 4.24 14.63
N ALA A 140 -16.23 3.84 15.25
CA ALA A 140 -17.43 3.39 14.57
C ALA A 140 -18.14 4.48 13.75
N ALA A 141 -17.88 5.75 14.03
CA ALA A 141 -18.44 6.88 13.29
C ALA A 141 -17.59 7.30 12.07
N CYS A 142 -16.46 6.61 11.80
CA CYS A 142 -15.72 6.81 10.57
C CYS A 142 -16.54 6.32 9.36
N THR A 143 -16.57 7.12 8.30
CA THR A 143 -17.27 6.80 7.04
C THR A 143 -16.40 7.10 5.83
N GLY A 144 -16.75 6.55 4.66
CA GLY A 144 -16.09 6.84 3.41
C GLY A 144 -14.64 6.33 3.30
N THR A 145 -14.19 5.48 4.23
CA THR A 145 -12.84 4.87 4.13
C THR A 145 -12.76 3.96 2.92
N VAL A 146 -11.75 4.16 2.07
CA VAL A 146 -11.50 3.34 0.88
C VAL A 146 -10.13 2.66 1.00
N ILE A 147 -10.13 1.33 0.96
CA ILE A 147 -8.93 0.48 1.00
C ILE A 147 -8.86 -0.28 -0.32
N SER A 148 -7.93 0.09 -1.21
CA SER A 148 -7.95 -0.46 -2.56
C SER A 148 -6.58 -0.72 -3.17
N GLN A 149 -6.46 -1.80 -3.94
CA GLN A 149 -5.26 -2.17 -4.69
C GLN A 149 -4.03 -2.36 -3.78
N ASN A 150 -4.22 -2.86 -2.55
CA ASN A 150 -3.13 -3.06 -1.59
C ASN A 150 -2.76 -4.54 -1.47
N TYR A 151 -1.53 -4.78 -0.99
CA TYR A 151 -1.14 -6.03 -0.34
C TYR A 151 -1.24 -5.83 1.16
N ILE A 152 -2.16 -6.52 1.83
CA ILE A 152 -2.37 -6.45 3.28
C ILE A 152 -1.92 -7.77 3.89
N ARG A 153 -0.88 -7.69 4.73
CA ARG A 153 -0.19 -8.87 5.25
C ARG A 153 -0.90 -9.51 6.43
N ASP A 154 -1.77 -8.77 7.11
CA ASP A 154 -2.55 -9.22 8.24
C ASP A 154 -4.05 -8.95 8.01
N ASP A 155 -4.68 -8.09 8.77
CA ASP A 155 -6.12 -7.89 8.73
C ASP A 155 -6.55 -6.44 8.43
N ILE A 156 -7.85 -6.27 8.24
CA ILE A 156 -8.55 -5.00 8.23
C ILE A 156 -9.59 -5.05 9.36
N MET A 157 -9.38 -4.23 10.38
CA MET A 157 -10.31 -4.07 11.50
C MET A 157 -11.05 -2.74 11.42
N LEU A 158 -12.39 -2.77 11.45
CA LEU A 158 -13.20 -1.58 11.16
C LEU A 158 -13.96 -1.04 12.38
N THR A 159 -13.92 -1.70 13.52
CA THR A 159 -14.59 -1.28 14.77
C THR A 159 -16.05 -0.84 14.57
N MET A 160 -16.79 -1.55 13.70
CA MET A 160 -18.16 -1.25 13.29
C MET A 160 -18.34 0.04 12.46
N SER A 161 -17.32 0.48 11.73
CA SER A 161 -17.37 1.58 10.77
C SER A 161 -17.81 1.13 9.38
N GLU A 162 -18.08 2.11 8.50
CA GLU A 162 -18.35 1.91 7.09
C GLU A 162 -17.05 1.94 6.27
N ALA A 163 -16.93 1.07 5.27
CA ALA A 163 -15.78 1.09 4.36
C ALA A 163 -16.08 0.51 2.97
N THR A 164 -15.23 0.87 1.99
CA THR A 164 -15.11 0.20 0.69
C THR A 164 -13.77 -0.49 0.60
N ILE A 165 -13.77 -1.83 0.49
CA ILE A 165 -12.58 -2.67 0.44
C ILE A 165 -12.57 -3.39 -0.91
N LYS A 166 -11.69 -2.98 -1.83
CA LYS A 166 -11.73 -3.50 -3.19
C LYS A 166 -10.35 -3.72 -3.82
N ASN A 167 -10.26 -4.74 -4.67
CA ASN A 167 -9.07 -5.06 -5.45
C ASN A 167 -7.80 -5.24 -4.58
N ASN A 168 -7.92 -5.79 -3.37
CA ASN A 168 -6.78 -6.05 -2.50
C ASN A 168 -6.39 -7.52 -2.51
N VAL A 169 -5.11 -7.79 -2.26
CA VAL A 169 -4.60 -9.09 -1.87
C VAL A 169 -4.52 -9.13 -0.35
N LEU A 170 -5.34 -9.95 0.28
CA LEU A 170 -5.46 -10.09 1.73
C LEU A 170 -4.85 -11.41 2.16
N GLN A 171 -3.78 -11.34 2.95
CA GLN A 171 -3.05 -12.54 3.36
C GLN A 171 -3.63 -13.18 4.62
N GLY A 172 -4.10 -12.35 5.57
CA GLY A 172 -4.61 -12.79 6.86
C GLY A 172 -3.53 -13.35 7.79
N GLN A 173 -3.83 -13.41 9.08
CA GLN A 173 -3.00 -14.06 10.09
C GLN A 173 -3.45 -15.49 10.38
N ARG A 174 -2.50 -16.32 10.80
CA ARG A 174 -2.82 -17.63 11.35
C ARG A 174 -3.72 -17.47 12.59
N TYR A 175 -4.90 -18.11 12.56
CA TYR A 175 -5.97 -17.98 13.57
C TYR A 175 -6.55 -16.57 13.74
N GLY A 176 -6.27 -15.65 12.81
CA GLY A 176 -6.80 -14.29 12.76
C GLY A 176 -8.03 -14.13 11.87
N ASN A 177 -8.13 -12.97 11.27
CA ASN A 177 -9.19 -12.65 10.30
C ASN A 177 -8.57 -11.94 9.10
N HIS A 178 -9.33 -11.84 7.97
CA HIS A 178 -8.95 -10.93 6.89
C HIS A 178 -9.67 -9.57 7.05
N ILE A 179 -10.99 -9.60 7.28
CA ILE A 179 -11.79 -8.39 7.50
C ILE A 179 -12.71 -8.65 8.71
N THR A 180 -12.75 -7.70 9.64
CA THR A 180 -13.57 -7.83 10.84
C THR A 180 -14.25 -6.54 11.25
N LYS A 181 -15.41 -6.67 11.92
CA LYS A 181 -16.19 -5.60 12.56
C LYS A 181 -16.61 -4.48 11.59
N MET A 182 -17.19 -4.83 10.46
CA MET A 182 -17.70 -3.87 9.47
C MET A 182 -19.21 -3.65 9.67
N SER A 183 -19.64 -2.39 9.81
CA SER A 183 -21.06 -2.08 9.93
C SER A 183 -21.78 -2.15 8.60
N SER A 184 -21.21 -1.54 7.56
CA SER A 184 -21.80 -1.46 6.21
C SER A 184 -20.74 -1.17 5.14
N GLY A 185 -21.13 -1.35 3.88
CA GLY A 185 -20.32 -0.94 2.74
C GLY A 185 -20.09 -2.03 1.70
N LEU A 186 -18.92 -2.02 1.05
CA LEU A 186 -18.59 -2.86 -0.09
C LEU A 186 -17.31 -3.64 0.13
N ILE A 187 -17.34 -4.95 -0.11
CA ILE A 187 -16.17 -5.83 -0.18
C ILE A 187 -16.17 -6.46 -1.56
N SER A 188 -15.35 -5.98 -2.48
CA SER A 188 -15.41 -6.45 -3.86
C SER A 188 -14.06 -6.69 -4.51
N ASN A 189 -14.01 -7.69 -5.37
CA ASN A 189 -12.86 -7.97 -6.21
C ASN A 189 -11.54 -8.19 -5.45
N ASN A 190 -11.60 -8.68 -4.21
CA ASN A 190 -10.41 -9.00 -3.43
C ASN A 190 -10.01 -10.46 -3.64
N ILE A 191 -8.76 -10.78 -3.34
CA ILE A 191 -8.27 -12.15 -3.18
C ILE A 191 -7.96 -12.37 -1.70
N PHE A 192 -8.65 -13.35 -1.09
CA PHE A 192 -8.42 -13.81 0.28
C PHE A 192 -7.52 -15.03 0.24
N LEU A 193 -6.26 -14.88 0.59
CA LEU A 193 -5.27 -15.95 0.56
C LEU A 193 -5.44 -16.93 1.72
N PRO A 194 -4.96 -18.17 1.59
CA PRO A 194 -5.04 -19.13 2.66
C PRO A 194 -4.20 -18.70 3.87
N ALA A 195 -4.81 -18.68 5.04
CA ALA A 195 -4.10 -18.58 6.31
C ALA A 195 -4.68 -19.59 7.29
N ASN A 196 -3.85 -20.42 7.89
CA ASN A 196 -4.29 -21.54 8.72
C ASN A 196 -5.16 -21.08 9.89
N GLY A 197 -6.42 -21.50 9.91
CA GLY A 197 -7.41 -21.13 10.94
C GLY A 197 -7.92 -19.70 10.83
N CYS A 198 -7.56 -18.95 9.78
CA CYS A 198 -8.08 -17.62 9.52
C CYS A 198 -9.56 -17.64 9.13
N VAL A 199 -10.30 -16.65 9.60
CA VAL A 199 -11.68 -16.39 9.20
C VAL A 199 -11.68 -15.25 8.19
N ASN A 200 -12.20 -15.47 6.99
CA ASN A 200 -12.17 -14.46 5.93
C ASN A 200 -12.95 -13.19 6.33
N LEU A 201 -14.18 -13.37 6.81
CA LEU A 201 -15.09 -12.28 7.18
C LEU A 201 -15.69 -12.55 8.54
N ARG A 202 -15.55 -11.61 9.48
CA ARG A 202 -16.06 -11.78 10.83
C ARG A 202 -16.76 -10.50 11.31
N ASP A 203 -17.91 -10.64 11.95
CA ASP A 203 -18.70 -9.54 12.51
C ASP A 203 -19.05 -8.46 11.45
N ILE A 204 -19.50 -8.88 10.28
CA ILE A 204 -19.98 -8.02 9.19
C ILE A 204 -21.48 -7.85 9.35
N THR A 205 -21.96 -6.63 9.59
CA THR A 205 -23.38 -6.39 9.88
C THR A 205 -24.20 -6.25 8.60
N THR A 206 -23.81 -5.32 7.71
CA THR A 206 -24.49 -5.08 6.44
C THR A 206 -23.44 -4.75 5.37
N ALA A 207 -23.31 -5.60 4.37
CA ALA A 207 -22.34 -5.35 3.30
C ALA A 207 -22.77 -6.01 1.99
N THR A 208 -22.34 -5.41 0.88
CA THR A 208 -22.33 -6.08 -0.44
C THR A 208 -20.96 -6.74 -0.62
N ILE A 209 -20.95 -8.04 -0.88
CA ILE A 209 -19.74 -8.84 -1.03
C ILE A 209 -19.78 -9.52 -2.41
N THR A 210 -18.99 -9.02 -3.36
CA THR A 210 -19.13 -9.44 -4.76
C THR A 210 -17.79 -9.54 -5.50
N GLY A 211 -17.68 -10.49 -6.41
CA GLY A 211 -16.51 -10.64 -7.28
C GLY A 211 -15.21 -11.02 -6.56
N ASN A 212 -15.27 -11.46 -5.31
CA ASN A 212 -14.09 -11.85 -4.55
C ASN A 212 -13.66 -13.28 -4.86
N ILE A 213 -12.38 -13.58 -4.67
CA ILE A 213 -11.82 -14.92 -4.70
C ILE A 213 -11.45 -15.32 -3.28
N PHE A 214 -12.05 -16.39 -2.78
CA PHE A 214 -11.73 -16.97 -1.48
C PHE A 214 -10.89 -18.23 -1.68
N CYS A 215 -9.59 -18.10 -1.46
CA CYS A 215 -8.64 -19.21 -1.59
C CYS A 215 -8.73 -20.22 -0.42
N TRP A 216 -9.55 -19.94 0.58
CA TRP A 216 -9.77 -20.79 1.75
C TRP A 216 -11.25 -20.95 2.03
N ASN A 217 -11.71 -22.17 2.34
CA ASN A 217 -13.13 -22.51 2.48
C ASN A 217 -13.87 -21.93 3.69
N ALA A 218 -13.23 -21.18 4.56
CA ALA A 218 -13.81 -20.75 5.83
C ALA A 218 -14.30 -19.30 5.79
N SER A 219 -15.30 -19.02 4.97
CA SER A 219 -16.04 -17.76 5.10
C SER A 219 -17.04 -17.88 6.24
N ARG A 220 -16.76 -17.22 7.37
CA ARG A 220 -17.68 -17.09 8.50
C ARG A 220 -18.05 -15.64 8.65
N TYR A 221 -19.32 -15.35 8.65
CA TYR A 221 -19.86 -14.00 8.84
C TYR A 221 -21.04 -14.03 9.81
N HIS A 222 -21.29 -12.90 10.42
CA HIS A 222 -22.47 -12.66 11.24
C HIS A 222 -23.12 -11.38 10.74
N GLY A 223 -24.41 -11.43 10.37
CA GLY A 223 -25.15 -10.25 9.95
C GLY A 223 -25.93 -10.43 8.64
N THR A 224 -26.51 -9.35 8.15
CA THR A 224 -27.25 -9.31 6.89
C THR A 224 -26.32 -8.85 5.77
N ILE A 225 -25.91 -9.78 4.93
CA ILE A 225 -25.02 -9.49 3.80
C ILE A 225 -25.68 -9.88 2.49
N TYR A 226 -25.36 -9.13 1.43
CA TYR A 226 -25.65 -9.52 0.05
C TYR A 226 -24.38 -10.06 -0.58
N THR A 227 -24.44 -11.27 -1.13
CA THR A 227 -23.29 -11.94 -1.73
C THR A 227 -23.63 -12.40 -3.13
N SER A 228 -22.84 -11.99 -4.12
CA SER A 228 -23.02 -12.42 -5.51
C SER A 228 -21.70 -12.51 -6.27
N GLY A 229 -21.60 -13.46 -7.18
CA GLY A 229 -20.47 -13.59 -8.09
C GLY A 229 -19.11 -13.81 -7.41
N ASN A 230 -19.10 -14.37 -6.19
CA ASN A 230 -17.86 -14.72 -5.52
C ASN A 230 -17.36 -16.10 -5.96
N ALA A 231 -16.05 -16.28 -5.99
CA ALA A 231 -15.43 -17.52 -6.47
C ALA A 231 -14.78 -18.33 -5.35
N LEU A 232 -15.01 -19.65 -5.39
CA LEU A 232 -14.31 -20.63 -4.59
C LEU A 232 -13.76 -21.76 -5.49
N LEU A 233 -12.70 -22.39 -5.01
CA LEU A 233 -12.17 -23.59 -5.62
C LEU A 233 -13.06 -24.80 -5.28
N ASN A 234 -13.62 -25.43 -6.31
CA ASN A 234 -14.51 -26.59 -6.18
C ASN A 234 -15.69 -26.41 -5.20
N GLY A 235 -16.11 -25.15 -4.96
CA GLY A 235 -17.18 -24.80 -4.04
C GLY A 235 -18.06 -23.66 -4.55
N GLU A 236 -19.09 -23.34 -3.79
CA GLU A 236 -20.08 -22.29 -4.11
C GLU A 236 -20.38 -21.47 -2.86
N TRP A 237 -20.59 -20.17 -3.01
CA TRP A 237 -20.96 -19.29 -1.91
C TRP A 237 -21.70 -18.05 -2.40
N GLY A 238 -22.89 -17.81 -1.85
CA GLY A 238 -23.74 -16.68 -2.19
C GLY A 238 -24.61 -16.91 -3.43
N ASP A 239 -25.17 -15.81 -3.95
CA ASP A 239 -25.93 -15.82 -5.19
C ASP A 239 -24.99 -15.80 -6.41
N ASP A 240 -25.39 -16.42 -7.50
CA ASP A 240 -24.61 -16.51 -8.74
C ASP A 240 -23.12 -16.90 -8.49
N PRO A 241 -22.84 -17.97 -7.73
CA PRO A 241 -21.48 -18.33 -7.35
C PRO A 241 -20.67 -18.72 -8.56
N ILE A 242 -19.37 -18.37 -8.55
CA ILE A 242 -18.41 -18.79 -9.56
C ILE A 242 -17.61 -19.95 -9.00
N LYS A 243 -17.83 -21.14 -9.55
CA LYS A 243 -17.07 -22.33 -9.21
C LYS A 243 -15.87 -22.47 -10.15
N ILE A 244 -14.67 -22.45 -9.58
CA ILE A 244 -13.44 -22.73 -10.31
C ILE A 244 -13.05 -24.18 -10.05
N GLU A 245 -13.10 -25.00 -11.09
CA GLU A 245 -12.74 -26.42 -11.00
C GLU A 245 -11.25 -26.62 -11.29
N ALA A 246 -10.45 -26.77 -10.22
CA ALA A 246 -9.03 -27.03 -10.30
C ALA A 246 -8.56 -27.79 -9.06
N GLU A 247 -7.37 -28.37 -9.13
CA GLU A 247 -6.79 -29.11 -8.00
C GLU A 247 -6.45 -28.17 -6.83
N ASN A 248 -5.87 -27.04 -7.15
CA ASN A 248 -5.45 -26.03 -6.18
C ASN A 248 -5.34 -24.66 -6.87
N TRP A 249 -5.10 -23.58 -6.11
CA TRP A 249 -4.96 -22.23 -6.64
C TRP A 249 -3.66 -22.00 -7.41
N GLU A 250 -2.63 -22.80 -7.16
CA GLU A 250 -1.38 -22.82 -7.93
C GLU A 250 -1.60 -23.27 -9.38
N ALA A 251 -2.62 -24.10 -9.62
CA ALA A 251 -3.03 -24.47 -10.96
C ALA A 251 -3.81 -23.37 -11.69
N VAL A 252 -4.38 -22.42 -10.96
CA VAL A 252 -5.25 -21.35 -11.48
C VAL A 252 -4.48 -20.09 -11.84
N PHE A 253 -3.57 -19.65 -10.96
CA PHE A 253 -2.83 -18.40 -11.13
C PHE A 253 -1.46 -18.61 -11.80
N GLU A 254 -0.98 -17.59 -12.52
CA GLU A 254 0.27 -17.64 -13.27
C GLU A 254 1.49 -17.91 -12.38
N ASN A 255 1.62 -17.20 -11.25
CA ASN A 255 2.72 -17.40 -10.33
C ASN A 255 2.28 -17.23 -8.87
N TYR A 256 1.69 -18.29 -8.34
CA TYR A 256 1.29 -18.40 -6.96
C TYR A 256 1.63 -19.78 -6.43
N ASN A 257 2.17 -19.89 -5.22
CA ASN A 257 2.70 -21.13 -4.64
C ASN A 257 1.87 -21.65 -3.42
N GLY A 258 0.62 -21.17 -3.28
CA GLY A 258 -0.28 -21.60 -2.20
C GLY A 258 0.03 -21.01 -0.82
N GLY A 259 1.08 -20.19 -0.71
CA GLY A 259 1.51 -19.56 0.54
C GLY A 259 1.25 -18.06 0.60
N ALA A 260 2.08 -17.38 1.38
CA ALA A 260 2.06 -15.94 1.46
C ALA A 260 2.42 -15.28 0.13
N ALA A 261 1.70 -14.23 -0.23
CA ALA A 261 2.06 -13.40 -1.38
C ALA A 261 3.41 -12.72 -1.17
N ASN A 262 4.18 -12.64 -2.23
CA ASN A 262 5.47 -11.99 -2.25
C ASN A 262 5.63 -11.14 -3.52
N ASN A 263 6.77 -10.47 -3.68
CA ASN A 263 7.03 -9.57 -4.82
C ASN A 263 6.99 -10.25 -6.20
N LYS A 264 7.02 -11.58 -6.24
CA LYS A 264 6.96 -12.39 -7.47
C LYS A 264 5.60 -13.02 -7.71
N SER A 265 4.67 -12.88 -6.75
CA SER A 265 3.32 -13.42 -6.91
C SER A 265 2.60 -12.70 -8.03
N ASP A 266 2.00 -13.49 -8.92
CA ASP A 266 1.22 -13.05 -10.06
C ASP A 266 -0.13 -13.78 -10.00
N PHE A 267 -1.19 -13.00 -9.81
CA PHE A 267 -2.55 -13.50 -9.67
C PHE A 267 -3.35 -13.42 -10.97
N HIS A 268 -2.70 -13.16 -12.12
CA HIS A 268 -3.34 -13.36 -13.40
C HIS A 268 -3.76 -14.82 -13.57
N PHE A 269 -4.90 -15.02 -14.18
CA PHE A 269 -5.37 -16.36 -14.46
C PHE A 269 -4.57 -16.98 -15.59
N LYS A 270 -4.16 -18.24 -15.42
CA LYS A 270 -3.65 -19.08 -16.50
C LYS A 270 -4.66 -19.22 -17.63
N GLU A 271 -4.20 -19.55 -18.82
CA GLU A 271 -5.01 -19.57 -20.05
C GLU A 271 -6.32 -20.36 -19.89
N ALA A 272 -6.30 -21.50 -19.20
CA ALA A 272 -7.49 -22.33 -18.97
C ALA A 272 -8.59 -21.64 -18.14
N PHE A 273 -8.25 -20.57 -17.41
CA PHE A 273 -9.15 -19.84 -16.52
C PHE A 273 -9.28 -18.34 -16.91
N LYS A 274 -8.71 -17.95 -18.05
CA LYS A 274 -8.61 -16.55 -18.48
C LYS A 274 -9.95 -15.83 -18.59
N GLN A 275 -11.05 -16.56 -18.83
CA GLN A 275 -12.39 -16.02 -18.87
C GLN A 275 -12.82 -15.34 -17.58
N TYR A 276 -12.22 -15.68 -16.43
CA TYR A 276 -12.57 -15.10 -15.13
C TYR A 276 -11.85 -13.78 -14.82
N GLU A 277 -10.76 -13.45 -15.53
CA GLU A 277 -9.83 -12.37 -15.18
C GLU A 277 -10.47 -10.98 -15.02
N ARG A 278 -11.50 -10.68 -15.81
CA ARG A 278 -12.22 -9.41 -15.73
C ARG A 278 -13.54 -9.49 -14.95
N GLN A 279 -13.87 -10.67 -14.46
CA GLN A 279 -15.12 -10.92 -13.76
C GLN A 279 -14.95 -10.91 -12.24
N ILE A 280 -13.84 -11.46 -11.74
CA ILE A 280 -13.58 -11.66 -10.33
C ILE A 280 -12.12 -11.36 -9.96
N GLY A 281 -11.91 -11.17 -8.67
CA GLY A 281 -10.57 -10.93 -8.13
C GLY A 281 -10.00 -9.57 -8.47
N ILE A 282 -8.73 -9.39 -8.19
CA ILE A 282 -8.09 -8.07 -8.17
C ILE A 282 -8.05 -7.36 -9.54
N TYR A 283 -8.15 -8.08 -10.64
CA TYR A 283 -8.15 -7.48 -12.00
C TYR A 283 -9.54 -7.13 -12.53
N ALA A 284 -10.60 -7.44 -11.79
CA ALA A 284 -11.97 -7.06 -12.13
C ALA A 284 -12.29 -5.61 -11.67
N GLY A 285 -13.38 -5.05 -12.18
CA GLY A 285 -13.79 -3.68 -11.85
C GLY A 285 -12.73 -2.64 -12.22
N ASP A 286 -12.31 -1.82 -11.26
CA ASP A 286 -11.26 -0.79 -11.45
C ASP A 286 -9.86 -1.39 -11.76
N GLY A 287 -9.71 -2.69 -11.53
CA GLY A 287 -8.48 -3.43 -11.76
C GLY A 287 -7.40 -3.17 -10.72
N PHE A 288 -6.41 -4.06 -10.72
CA PHE A 288 -5.20 -3.96 -9.93
C PHE A 288 -4.06 -3.52 -10.86
N ASP A 289 -3.25 -2.58 -10.42
CA ASP A 289 -2.08 -2.16 -11.17
C ASP A 289 -0.86 -2.96 -10.68
N ASP A 290 -0.37 -3.88 -11.50
CA ASP A 290 0.77 -4.74 -11.16
C ASP A 290 2.05 -3.97 -10.87
N SER A 291 2.19 -2.78 -11.44
CA SER A 291 3.33 -1.92 -11.14
C SER A 291 3.34 -1.45 -9.69
N GLN A 292 2.13 -1.36 -9.07
CA GLN A 292 1.93 -0.84 -7.71
C GLN A 292 2.62 0.51 -7.46
N LEU A 293 2.76 1.28 -8.53
CA LEU A 293 3.33 2.61 -8.49
C LEU A 293 2.23 3.63 -8.20
N ALA A 294 2.56 4.70 -7.50
CA ALA A 294 1.65 5.82 -7.36
C ALA A 294 1.36 6.44 -8.75
N PRO A 295 0.15 6.99 -8.98
CA PRO A 295 -0.20 7.61 -10.25
C PRO A 295 0.47 8.99 -10.41
N THR A 296 1.80 9.00 -10.42
CA THR A 296 2.62 10.22 -10.51
C THR A 296 3.70 10.07 -11.56
N PRO A 297 4.13 11.17 -12.18
CA PRO A 297 5.35 11.16 -12.98
C PRO A 297 6.54 10.68 -12.14
N ARG A 298 7.33 9.75 -12.67
CA ARG A 298 8.50 9.20 -11.99
C ARG A 298 9.75 9.24 -12.85
N ILE A 299 10.89 9.36 -12.21
CA ILE A 299 12.18 9.25 -12.89
C ILE A 299 12.48 7.77 -13.09
N VAL A 300 12.51 7.34 -14.35
CA VAL A 300 12.83 5.95 -14.73
C VAL A 300 14.31 5.75 -15.07
N SER A 301 15.01 6.82 -15.38
CA SER A 301 16.47 6.80 -15.46
C SER A 301 17.06 8.17 -15.19
N LYS A 302 18.20 8.21 -14.52
CA LYS A 302 19.01 9.42 -14.32
C LYS A 302 20.48 9.11 -14.62
N ARG A 303 21.12 10.00 -15.34
CA ARG A 303 22.57 9.96 -15.57
C ARG A 303 23.15 11.31 -15.17
N ILE A 304 23.88 11.29 -14.07
CA ILE A 304 24.59 12.45 -13.53
C ILE A 304 26.07 12.11 -13.70
N PRO A 305 26.82 12.78 -14.59
CA PRO A 305 28.24 12.52 -14.74
C PRO A 305 29.00 13.07 -13.53
N ASP A 306 30.11 12.42 -13.18
CA ASP A 306 30.97 12.85 -12.06
C ASP A 306 31.80 14.10 -12.38
N GLN A 307 31.83 14.50 -13.66
CA GLN A 307 32.64 15.62 -14.13
C GLN A 307 31.83 16.49 -15.12
N THR A 308 32.20 17.76 -15.18
CA THR A 308 31.71 18.69 -16.20
C THR A 308 32.29 18.31 -17.58
N ASN A 309 31.58 18.67 -18.65
CA ASN A 309 32.07 18.53 -20.01
C ASN A 309 33.20 19.55 -20.31
N ALA A 310 33.81 19.50 -21.51
CA ALA A 310 34.86 20.42 -21.92
C ALA A 310 34.48 21.91 -21.90
N ALA A 311 33.18 22.24 -21.87
CA ALA A 311 32.67 23.59 -21.74
C ALA A 311 32.35 23.97 -20.27
N GLY A 312 32.78 23.17 -19.28
CA GLY A 312 32.55 23.42 -17.85
C GLY A 312 31.10 23.19 -17.42
N LYS A 313 30.25 22.53 -18.22
CA LYS A 313 28.84 22.28 -17.91
C LYS A 313 28.61 20.85 -17.42
N LEU A 314 27.87 20.69 -16.34
CA LEU A 314 27.34 19.41 -15.90
C LEU A 314 26.07 19.08 -16.69
N VAL A 315 26.11 18.03 -17.54
CA VAL A 315 24.95 17.62 -18.35
C VAL A 315 24.21 16.51 -17.62
N ILE A 316 23.07 16.84 -17.05
CA ILE A 316 22.19 15.88 -16.35
C ILE A 316 21.12 15.40 -17.32
N ASN A 317 21.04 14.09 -17.52
CA ASN A 317 20.01 13.45 -18.32
C ASN A 317 19.01 12.77 -17.38
N VAL A 318 17.75 13.16 -17.48
CA VAL A 318 16.63 12.59 -16.71
C VAL A 318 15.55 12.14 -17.67
N ARG A 319 15.11 10.90 -17.54
CA ARG A 319 13.95 10.37 -18.23
C ARG A 319 12.80 10.23 -17.24
N VAL A 320 11.70 10.88 -17.54
CA VAL A 320 10.47 10.84 -16.76
C VAL A 320 9.41 10.04 -17.53
N LYS A 321 8.70 9.16 -16.85
CA LYS A 321 7.52 8.46 -17.36
C LYS A 321 6.31 8.93 -16.55
N ALA A 322 5.25 9.37 -17.23
CA ALA A 322 3.96 9.56 -16.58
C ALA A 322 3.32 8.18 -16.34
N SER A 323 2.59 8.03 -15.24
CA SER A 323 1.69 6.90 -15.08
C SER A 323 0.43 7.16 -15.92
N GLU A 324 0.02 6.18 -16.68
CA GLU A 324 -1.30 6.12 -17.31
C GLU A 324 -2.38 5.88 -16.25
#